data_3e901cd45ddea7e317a0c76fc092eef4
#
_entry.id   3e901cd45ddea7e317a0c76fc092eef4
#
_cell.length_a   1.000
_cell.length_b   1.000
_cell.length_c   1.000
_cell.angle_alpha   90.00
_cell.angle_beta   90.00
_cell.angle_gamma   90.00
#
_symmetry.space_group_name_H-M   'P 1'
#
loop_
_entity.id
_entity.type
_entity.pdbx_description
1 polymer ?
#
loop_
_entity_poly.entity_id
_entity_poly.type
_entity_poly.pdbx_seq_one_letter_code
_entity_poly.pdbx_strand_id
1 'polypeptide(L)'
;MLIKKIAFGNLEEAFIEERLTDGVNIIYSDENNKGKTLLFQAFMYSIGNTPIFPGNFKKDDYYFYSMINCAGVDYEFLRKKNTFLVRYLQEFHIFETLSELKYFLKQQNIFDIPVIEKNGREKVADLELFYELFFVGQDSRNPSNIVNKGYYNKSDFFSMIIALKGYSNISHSKELDEIKEEIKAVQNEIKANKEYLKLLKTDKNVSSYLDKFTSNEEFEKFQSRSKKLNDKISEIQRERNREQVRQDKLNQLLKELNSLNREIKSGNVYCTDCGSSNISFKNRDINFDLSNVEVRKQVLNSIDFQILMSKNEITELTEELNEVQDEFKTLLKDTPKDFKKSLLYSEIINTDIDYDDKLLELNKKLHSLQFDKSILEQRGLNNKEAIKLIKEDIVTKMNTLYKEIDPSGKLIFDDLFTKKDATYSGSDGQVYYFCRLISLNNLLKHSYPIINDSFREGEISTGKEELMIKHFKILNKQVLLSATLKNQEYIDNKYENLPDINAIDYSINNDSKILDSKYIDEFITLLKKFNIEL
;
A
#
# COMPACT_ATOMS: atom_id res chain seq x y z
N MET A 1 -9.53 9.63 -14.33
CA MET A 1 -8.27 10.25 -13.89
C MET A 1 -7.42 10.58 -15.11
N LEU A 2 -6.83 11.78 -15.17
CA LEU A 2 -6.01 12.26 -16.29
C LEU A 2 -4.71 12.87 -15.74
N ILE A 3 -3.56 12.44 -16.23
CA ILE A 3 -2.26 13.04 -15.92
C ILE A 3 -2.08 14.22 -16.87
N LYS A 4 -1.95 15.43 -16.33
CA LYS A 4 -1.84 16.67 -17.11
C LYS A 4 -0.39 17.14 -17.26
N LYS A 5 0.40 17.02 -16.19
CA LYS A 5 1.79 17.51 -16.16
C LYS A 5 2.64 16.62 -15.27
N ILE A 6 3.85 16.35 -15.70
CA ILE A 6 4.88 15.68 -14.91
C ILE A 6 6.13 16.56 -14.97
N ALA A 7 6.72 16.86 -13.82
CA ALA A 7 7.96 17.63 -13.75
C ALA A 7 8.86 17.10 -12.65
N PHE A 8 10.16 17.18 -12.85
CA PHE A 8 11.15 16.86 -11.83
C PHE A 8 12.42 17.67 -12.05
N GLY A 9 13.09 18.02 -10.98
CA GLY A 9 14.26 18.87 -11.07
C GLY A 9 14.70 19.40 -9.71
N ASN A 10 15.69 20.26 -9.76
CA ASN A 10 16.20 21.05 -8.65
C ASN A 10 16.37 22.52 -9.10
N LEU A 11 17.16 23.31 -8.40
CA LEU A 11 17.39 24.73 -8.73
C LEU A 11 18.42 24.93 -9.86
N GLU A 12 19.08 23.87 -10.31
CA GLU A 12 20.12 23.92 -11.34
C GLU A 12 19.65 23.32 -12.67
N GLU A 13 18.76 22.32 -12.63
CA GLU A 13 18.26 21.64 -13.81
C GLU A 13 16.87 21.03 -13.54
N ALA A 14 16.02 21.03 -14.58
CA ALA A 14 14.67 20.48 -14.47
C ALA A 14 14.21 19.86 -15.79
N PHE A 15 13.12 19.12 -15.74
CA PHE A 15 12.36 18.67 -16.90
C PHE A 15 10.86 18.80 -16.65
N ILE A 16 10.11 19.18 -17.68
CA ILE A 16 8.67 19.33 -17.63
C ILE A 16 8.05 18.67 -18.85
N GLU A 17 7.07 17.80 -18.63
CA GLU A 17 6.25 17.20 -19.67
C GLU A 17 4.78 17.61 -19.47
N GLU A 18 4.22 18.33 -20.45
CA GLU A 18 2.85 18.81 -20.42
C GLU A 18 2.06 18.52 -21.70
N ARG A 19 2.71 17.81 -22.66
CA ARG A 19 2.10 17.46 -23.95
C ARG A 19 1.15 16.26 -23.88
N LEU A 20 0.88 15.73 -22.66
CA LEU A 20 0.03 14.57 -22.46
C LEU A 20 -1.45 14.90 -22.75
N THR A 21 -2.12 14.01 -23.48
CA THR A 21 -3.55 14.10 -23.83
C THR A 21 -4.36 13.00 -23.12
N ASP A 22 -5.67 13.05 -23.21
CA ASP A 22 -6.61 12.09 -22.58
C ASP A 22 -6.68 10.72 -23.28
N GLY A 23 -6.13 10.59 -24.49
CA GLY A 23 -6.07 9.35 -25.26
C GLY A 23 -4.77 8.56 -25.09
N VAL A 24 -4.37 7.89 -26.15
CA VAL A 24 -3.13 7.11 -26.20
C VAL A 24 -1.96 8.05 -26.48
N ASN A 25 -1.02 8.10 -25.53
CA ASN A 25 0.23 8.85 -25.63
C ASN A 25 1.38 7.84 -25.80
N ILE A 26 2.18 8.00 -26.83
CA ILE A 26 3.39 7.20 -27.05
C ILE A 26 4.61 8.12 -26.96
N ILE A 27 5.37 7.95 -25.88
CA ILE A 27 6.62 8.65 -25.67
C ILE A 27 7.73 7.80 -26.28
N TYR A 28 8.32 8.28 -27.37
CA TYR A 28 9.27 7.48 -28.10
C TYR A 28 10.60 8.23 -28.35
N SER A 29 11.62 7.50 -28.74
CA SER A 29 12.88 8.02 -29.20
C SER A 29 13.55 7.02 -30.14
N ASP A 30 14.52 7.52 -30.92
CA ASP A 30 15.39 6.74 -31.81
C ASP A 30 16.41 5.90 -31.00
N GLU A 31 16.78 6.35 -29.80
CA GLU A 31 17.78 5.71 -28.95
C GLU A 31 17.29 5.49 -27.52
N ASN A 32 18.02 4.64 -26.80
CA ASN A 32 17.86 4.49 -25.36
C ASN A 32 18.42 5.70 -24.61
N ASN A 33 18.18 5.76 -23.29
CA ASN A 33 18.71 6.79 -22.38
C ASN A 33 18.24 8.23 -22.66
N LYS A 34 17.13 8.43 -23.38
CA LYS A 34 16.50 9.73 -23.64
C LYS A 34 15.51 10.16 -22.55
N GLY A 35 15.46 9.45 -21.41
CA GLY A 35 14.69 9.84 -20.23
C GLY A 35 13.24 9.34 -20.17
N LYS A 36 12.78 8.51 -21.12
CA LYS A 36 11.41 7.96 -21.16
C LYS A 36 11.02 7.26 -19.85
N THR A 37 11.84 6.29 -19.43
CA THR A 37 11.64 5.54 -18.17
C THR A 37 11.69 6.45 -16.94
N LEU A 38 12.61 7.42 -16.94
CA LEU A 38 12.74 8.37 -15.84
C LEU A 38 11.48 9.24 -15.66
N LEU A 39 10.80 9.60 -16.76
CA LEU A 39 9.52 10.31 -16.70
C LEU A 39 8.45 9.51 -15.94
N PHE A 40 8.28 8.22 -16.29
CA PHE A 40 7.28 7.36 -15.62
C PHE A 40 7.66 7.08 -14.17
N GLN A 41 8.94 6.86 -13.91
CA GLN A 41 9.44 6.71 -12.53
C GLN A 41 9.21 7.98 -11.71
N ALA A 42 9.44 9.16 -12.29
CA ALA A 42 9.20 10.45 -11.66
C ALA A 42 7.72 10.65 -11.31
N PHE A 43 6.82 10.34 -12.24
CA PHE A 43 5.38 10.37 -11.99
C PHE A 43 4.99 9.43 -10.86
N MET A 44 5.35 8.16 -10.95
CA MET A 44 5.01 7.15 -9.95
C MET A 44 5.59 7.50 -8.57
N TYR A 45 6.81 8.04 -8.54
CA TYR A 45 7.44 8.49 -7.30
C TYR A 45 6.69 9.66 -6.67
N SER A 46 6.24 10.63 -7.45
CA SER A 46 5.52 11.80 -6.96
C SER A 46 4.21 11.44 -6.25
N ILE A 47 3.52 10.39 -6.71
CA ILE A 47 2.24 9.91 -6.14
C ILE A 47 2.42 8.82 -5.07
N GLY A 48 3.65 8.57 -4.61
CA GLY A 48 3.90 7.68 -3.47
C GLY A 48 4.39 6.27 -3.81
N ASN A 49 4.65 5.93 -5.07
CA ASN A 49 5.34 4.68 -5.42
C ASN A 49 6.84 4.76 -5.07
N THR A 50 7.52 3.62 -5.05
CA THR A 50 8.97 3.52 -4.82
C THR A 50 9.66 2.84 -6.00
N PRO A 51 9.66 3.45 -7.22
CA PRO A 51 10.30 2.88 -8.39
C PRO A 51 11.82 2.82 -8.22
N ILE A 52 12.45 1.95 -9.00
CA ILE A 52 13.90 1.83 -9.04
C ILE A 52 14.41 2.89 -10.03
N PHE A 53 15.21 3.85 -9.55
CA PHE A 53 15.84 4.85 -10.39
C PHE A 53 17.21 4.36 -10.92
N PRO A 54 17.70 4.88 -12.05
CA PRO A 54 19.05 4.60 -12.52
C PRO A 54 20.10 4.88 -11.43
N GLY A 55 21.11 4.00 -11.30
CA GLY A 55 22.07 4.04 -10.19
C GLY A 55 22.87 5.33 -10.04
N ASN A 56 23.03 6.09 -11.14
CA ASN A 56 23.69 7.42 -11.14
C ASN A 56 22.72 8.59 -10.91
N PHE A 57 21.41 8.35 -10.85
CA PHE A 57 20.40 9.37 -10.58
C PHE A 57 20.14 9.50 -9.09
N LYS A 58 20.62 10.58 -8.46
CA LYS A 58 20.47 10.85 -7.03
C LYS A 58 19.09 11.47 -6.75
N LYS A 59 18.05 10.65 -6.75
CA LYS A 59 16.66 11.09 -6.56
C LYS A 59 16.44 12.04 -5.37
N ASP A 60 17.24 11.94 -4.32
CA ASP A 60 17.08 12.73 -3.09
C ASP A 60 17.46 14.21 -3.29
N ASP A 61 18.17 14.54 -4.37
CA ASP A 61 18.55 15.90 -4.71
C ASP A 61 17.44 16.64 -5.48
N TYR A 62 16.42 15.92 -5.96
CA TYR A 62 15.38 16.44 -6.84
C TYR A 62 14.01 16.51 -6.17
N TYR A 63 13.19 17.46 -6.62
CA TYR A 63 11.75 17.50 -6.39
C TYR A 63 11.04 16.80 -7.54
N PHE A 64 9.95 16.09 -7.23
CA PHE A 64 9.12 15.38 -8.21
C PHE A 64 7.69 15.90 -8.11
N TYR A 65 7.23 16.48 -9.19
CA TYR A 65 5.92 17.10 -9.31
C TYR A 65 5.05 16.35 -10.32
N SER A 66 3.78 16.22 -10.02
CA SER A 66 2.77 15.80 -10.99
C SER A 66 1.44 16.52 -10.77
N MET A 67 0.71 16.73 -11.85
CA MET A 67 -0.64 17.27 -11.83
C MET A 67 -1.58 16.24 -12.44
N ILE A 68 -2.58 15.82 -11.68
CA ILE A 68 -3.61 14.89 -12.12
C ILE A 68 -5.00 15.52 -11.98
N ASN A 69 -5.88 15.22 -12.91
CA ASN A 69 -7.28 15.57 -12.82
C ASN A 69 -8.11 14.33 -12.43
N CYS A 70 -8.84 14.42 -11.33
CA CYS A 70 -9.78 13.39 -10.89
C CYS A 70 -11.16 14.00 -10.75
N ALA A 71 -12.14 13.47 -11.50
CA ALA A 71 -13.54 13.92 -11.46
C ALA A 71 -13.71 15.45 -11.61
N GLY A 72 -12.88 16.08 -12.46
CA GLY A 72 -12.93 17.53 -12.72
C GLY A 72 -12.10 18.39 -11.74
N VAL A 73 -11.53 17.80 -10.70
CA VAL A 73 -10.66 18.50 -9.73
C VAL A 73 -9.20 18.21 -10.05
N ASP A 74 -8.38 19.26 -10.08
CA ASP A 74 -6.95 19.15 -10.29
C ASP A 74 -6.24 18.98 -8.94
N TYR A 75 -5.45 17.93 -8.84
CA TYR A 75 -4.57 17.63 -7.71
C TYR A 75 -3.12 17.76 -8.16
N GLU A 76 -2.36 18.59 -7.47
CA GLU A 76 -0.94 18.78 -7.69
C GLU A 76 -0.17 18.05 -6.58
N PHE A 77 0.70 17.13 -6.96
CA PHE A 77 1.55 16.36 -6.05
C PHE A 77 2.97 16.88 -6.14
N LEU A 78 3.62 17.00 -5.02
CA LEU A 78 5.06 17.29 -4.95
C LEU A 78 5.70 16.40 -3.91
N ARG A 79 6.78 15.72 -4.28
CA ARG A 79 7.55 14.87 -3.38
C ARG A 79 9.01 15.27 -3.38
N LYS A 80 9.60 15.35 -2.18
CA LYS A 80 11.05 15.38 -1.98
C LYS A 80 11.41 14.40 -0.89
N LYS A 81 12.22 13.38 -1.20
CA LYS A 81 12.56 12.29 -0.27
C LYS A 81 11.30 11.64 0.34
N ASN A 82 11.10 11.79 1.64
CA ASN A 82 9.97 11.23 2.39
C ASN A 82 8.84 12.24 2.65
N THR A 83 8.98 13.49 2.22
CA THR A 83 7.94 14.50 2.35
C THR A 83 7.08 14.55 1.10
N PHE A 84 5.77 14.48 1.30
CA PHE A 84 4.77 14.57 0.25
C PHE A 84 3.92 15.82 0.49
N LEU A 85 3.63 16.53 -0.57
CA LEU A 85 2.73 17.67 -0.59
C LEU A 85 1.64 17.39 -1.62
N VAL A 86 0.40 17.62 -1.25
CA VAL A 86 -0.72 17.57 -2.18
C VAL A 86 -1.47 18.88 -2.12
N ARG A 87 -1.64 19.53 -3.27
CA ARG A 87 -2.37 20.78 -3.40
C ARG A 87 -3.61 20.57 -4.26
N TYR A 88 -4.77 21.02 -3.77
CA TYR A 88 -6.04 21.06 -4.51
C TYR A 88 -6.91 22.17 -3.95
N LEU A 89 -7.78 22.76 -4.78
CA LEU A 89 -8.67 23.86 -4.39
C LEU A 89 -7.94 25.00 -3.67
N GLN A 90 -6.67 25.30 -4.05
CA GLN A 90 -5.76 26.28 -3.46
C GLN A 90 -5.28 26.00 -2.04
N GLU A 91 -5.68 24.88 -1.44
CA GLU A 91 -5.15 24.39 -0.17
C GLU A 91 -4.05 23.33 -0.42
N PHE A 92 -3.07 23.23 0.47
CA PHE A 92 -2.09 22.15 0.41
C PHE A 92 -2.01 21.39 1.73
N HIS A 93 -1.66 20.12 1.60
CA HIS A 93 -1.49 19.19 2.71
C HIS A 93 -0.08 18.63 2.68
N ILE A 94 0.50 18.47 3.87
CA ILE A 94 1.87 17.96 4.06
C ILE A 94 1.77 16.58 4.72
N PHE A 95 2.49 15.61 4.17
CA PHE A 95 2.58 14.26 4.71
C PHE A 95 4.04 13.86 4.86
N GLU A 96 4.40 13.26 5.99
CA GLU A 96 5.76 12.80 6.29
C GLU A 96 5.93 11.30 6.06
N THR A 97 4.83 10.58 5.90
CA THR A 97 4.83 9.14 5.67
C THR A 97 3.96 8.76 4.49
N LEU A 98 4.30 7.64 3.87
CA LEU A 98 3.49 7.05 2.80
C LEU A 98 2.11 6.61 3.32
N SER A 99 2.01 6.22 4.58
CA SER A 99 0.76 5.83 5.22
C SER A 99 -0.22 7.00 5.27
N GLU A 100 0.22 8.18 5.71
CA GLU A 100 -0.60 9.39 5.73
C GLU A 100 -1.11 9.77 4.35
N LEU A 101 -0.22 9.76 3.35
CA LEU A 101 -0.59 10.02 1.96
C LEU A 101 -1.65 9.02 1.48
N LYS A 102 -1.47 7.74 1.75
CA LYS A 102 -2.40 6.66 1.36
C LYS A 102 -3.81 6.89 1.92
N TYR A 103 -3.92 7.19 3.21
CA TYR A 103 -5.21 7.47 3.84
C TYR A 103 -5.87 8.73 3.28
N PHE A 104 -5.09 9.78 3.01
CA PHE A 104 -5.59 10.98 2.35
C PHE A 104 -6.13 10.68 0.96
N LEU A 105 -5.38 9.95 0.13
CA LEU A 105 -5.79 9.57 -1.24
C LEU A 105 -7.10 8.79 -1.24
N LYS A 106 -7.27 7.89 -0.27
CA LYS A 106 -8.51 7.14 -0.07
C LYS A 106 -9.65 8.05 0.39
N GLN A 107 -9.43 8.90 1.39
CA GLN A 107 -10.44 9.77 1.97
C GLN A 107 -10.97 10.80 0.96
N GLN A 108 -10.09 11.32 0.10
CA GLN A 108 -10.46 12.24 -0.97
C GLN A 108 -11.02 11.54 -2.22
N ASN A 109 -11.14 10.20 -2.20
CA ASN A 109 -11.57 9.40 -3.35
C ASN A 109 -10.73 9.64 -4.62
N ILE A 110 -9.46 10.03 -4.47
CA ILE A 110 -8.53 10.16 -5.59
C ILE A 110 -8.19 8.77 -6.14
N PHE A 111 -7.96 7.82 -5.22
CA PHE A 111 -7.83 6.41 -5.51
C PHE A 111 -8.84 5.62 -4.65
N ASP A 112 -9.55 4.71 -5.29
CA ASP A 112 -10.44 3.77 -4.62
C ASP A 112 -9.61 2.61 -4.04
N ILE A 113 -8.85 2.92 -2.97
CA ILE A 113 -7.95 1.97 -2.34
C ILE A 113 -8.76 1.11 -1.38
N PRO A 114 -8.89 -0.21 -1.64
CA PRO A 114 -9.71 -1.08 -0.81
C PRO A 114 -9.03 -1.44 0.50
N VAL A 115 -9.81 -1.95 1.44
CA VAL A 115 -9.31 -2.64 2.61
C VAL A 115 -9.13 -4.11 2.26
N ILE A 116 -7.99 -4.68 2.61
CA ILE A 116 -7.64 -6.10 2.42
C ILE A 116 -7.28 -6.73 3.76
N GLU A 117 -7.41 -8.03 3.83
CA GLU A 117 -6.87 -8.79 4.96
C GLU A 117 -5.41 -9.17 4.68
N LYS A 118 -4.51 -8.78 5.59
CA LYS A 118 -3.10 -9.16 5.56
C LYS A 118 -2.68 -9.69 6.92
N ASN A 119 -2.24 -10.94 6.97
CA ASN A 119 -1.84 -11.62 8.22
C ASN A 119 -2.94 -11.64 9.31
N GLY A 120 -4.21 -11.84 8.90
CA GLY A 120 -5.35 -11.85 9.81
C GLY A 120 -5.87 -10.47 10.22
N ARG A 121 -5.47 -9.39 9.51
CA ARG A 121 -5.87 -8.01 9.84
C ARG A 121 -6.42 -7.28 8.65
N GLU A 122 -7.35 -6.41 8.93
CA GLU A 122 -7.84 -5.43 7.98
C GLU A 122 -6.83 -4.30 7.83
N LYS A 123 -6.40 -4.08 6.61
CA LYS A 123 -5.46 -3.02 6.27
C LYS A 123 -5.86 -2.37 4.95
N VAL A 124 -5.79 -1.05 4.87
CA VAL A 124 -5.88 -0.36 3.58
C VAL A 124 -4.73 -0.82 2.70
N ALA A 125 -5.03 -1.31 1.50
CA ALA A 125 -4.02 -1.82 0.57
C ALA A 125 -2.92 -0.77 0.36
N ASP A 126 -1.66 -1.21 0.28
CA ASP A 126 -0.56 -0.28 0.07
C ASP A 126 -0.52 0.20 -1.39
N LEU A 127 -0.04 1.41 -1.60
CA LEU A 127 0.00 2.05 -2.91
C LEU A 127 0.80 1.24 -3.93
N GLU A 128 1.91 0.61 -3.53
CA GLU A 128 2.71 -0.26 -4.41
C GLU A 128 1.88 -1.41 -4.97
N LEU A 129 1.05 -2.06 -4.13
CA LEU A 129 0.15 -3.13 -4.55
C LEU A 129 -0.97 -2.61 -5.44
N PHE A 130 -1.51 -1.44 -5.10
CA PHE A 130 -2.61 -0.82 -5.82
C PHE A 130 -2.20 -0.37 -7.24
N TYR A 131 -1.00 0.15 -7.40
CA TYR A 131 -0.48 0.62 -8.68
C TYR A 131 -0.26 -0.51 -9.69
N GLU A 132 -0.08 -1.75 -9.24
CA GLU A 132 -0.01 -2.93 -10.12
C GLU A 132 -1.27 -3.15 -10.99
N LEU A 133 -2.39 -2.48 -10.66
CA LEU A 133 -3.60 -2.52 -11.48
C LEU A 133 -3.44 -1.81 -12.82
N PHE A 134 -2.60 -0.79 -12.92
CA PHE A 134 -2.54 0.10 -14.08
C PHE A 134 -1.12 0.52 -14.50
N PHE A 135 -0.10 0.15 -13.74
CA PHE A 135 1.29 0.48 -14.02
C PHE A 135 2.14 -0.78 -14.23
N VAL A 136 2.91 -0.79 -15.31
CA VAL A 136 3.97 -1.77 -15.57
C VAL A 136 5.27 -1.01 -15.86
N GLY A 137 6.19 -1.04 -14.90
CA GLY A 137 7.52 -0.44 -15.05
C GLY A 137 8.49 -1.34 -15.81
N GLN A 138 9.60 -0.80 -16.28
CA GLN A 138 10.63 -1.57 -16.97
C GLN A 138 11.36 -2.53 -16.03
N ASP A 139 11.76 -2.06 -14.85
CA ASP A 139 12.72 -2.75 -13.98
C ASP A 139 12.08 -3.78 -13.02
N SER A 140 10.77 -3.82 -12.93
CA SER A 140 10.05 -4.65 -11.95
C SER A 140 9.29 -5.81 -12.59
N ARG A 141 9.67 -6.21 -13.80
CA ARG A 141 8.96 -7.22 -14.58
C ARG A 141 9.28 -8.63 -14.16
N ASN A 142 8.51 -9.15 -13.24
CA ASN A 142 8.55 -10.56 -12.91
C ASN A 142 7.12 -11.14 -12.88
N PRO A 143 6.72 -11.94 -13.91
CA PRO A 143 5.38 -12.49 -13.99
C PRO A 143 5.07 -13.52 -12.90
N SER A 144 6.06 -13.96 -12.12
CA SER A 144 5.86 -14.87 -11.00
C SER A 144 5.68 -14.17 -9.65
N ASN A 145 5.93 -12.87 -9.57
CA ASN A 145 5.87 -12.09 -8.34
C ASN A 145 4.97 -10.88 -8.51
N ILE A 146 4.42 -10.41 -7.38
CA ILE A 146 3.81 -9.11 -7.29
C ILE A 146 4.70 -8.27 -6.39
N VAL A 147 5.04 -7.07 -6.78
CA VAL A 147 5.92 -6.14 -6.07
C VAL A 147 7.24 -6.78 -5.60
N ASN A 148 8.36 -6.27 -6.01
CA ASN A 148 9.69 -6.85 -5.89
C ASN A 148 10.20 -7.17 -4.47
N LYS A 149 9.56 -6.67 -3.42
CA LYS A 149 10.13 -6.71 -2.06
C LYS A 149 9.67 -7.91 -1.21
N GLY A 150 8.88 -8.83 -1.78
CA GLY A 150 8.47 -10.05 -1.09
C GLY A 150 7.49 -9.86 0.08
N TYR A 151 7.05 -8.63 0.37
CA TYR A 151 6.06 -8.36 1.40
C TYR A 151 4.66 -8.75 0.97
N TYR A 152 4.29 -8.45 -0.29
CA TYR A 152 3.01 -8.85 -0.87
C TYR A 152 3.16 -10.13 -1.70
N ASN A 153 2.12 -10.96 -1.65
CA ASN A 153 2.02 -12.17 -2.44
C ASN A 153 0.82 -12.13 -3.41
N LYS A 154 0.70 -13.13 -4.24
CA LYS A 154 -0.38 -13.24 -5.22
C LYS A 154 -1.77 -13.22 -4.58
N SER A 155 -1.92 -13.82 -3.39
CA SER A 155 -3.21 -13.84 -2.70
C SER A 155 -3.61 -12.48 -2.18
N ASP A 156 -2.66 -11.63 -1.74
CA ASP A 156 -2.93 -10.24 -1.34
C ASP A 156 -3.47 -9.42 -2.51
N PHE A 157 -2.86 -9.60 -3.70
CA PHE A 157 -3.34 -8.94 -4.92
C PHE A 157 -4.74 -9.40 -5.32
N PHE A 158 -5.01 -10.70 -5.26
CA PHE A 158 -6.36 -11.21 -5.50
C PHE A 158 -7.36 -10.71 -4.46
N SER A 159 -6.99 -10.64 -3.18
CA SER A 159 -7.82 -10.06 -2.13
C SER A 159 -8.17 -8.60 -2.43
N MET A 160 -7.21 -7.83 -2.95
CA MET A 160 -7.45 -6.46 -3.39
C MET A 160 -8.43 -6.38 -4.57
N ILE A 161 -8.27 -7.24 -5.60
CA ILE A 161 -9.20 -7.29 -6.75
C ILE A 161 -10.61 -7.65 -6.29
N ILE A 162 -10.74 -8.61 -5.38
CA ILE A 162 -12.02 -9.07 -4.85
C ILE A 162 -12.71 -7.95 -4.06
N ALA A 163 -11.95 -7.24 -3.22
CA ALA A 163 -12.44 -6.10 -2.46
C ALA A 163 -12.91 -4.96 -3.39
N LEU A 164 -12.17 -4.65 -4.46
CA LEU A 164 -12.58 -3.69 -5.50
C LEU A 164 -13.84 -4.10 -6.26
N LYS A 165 -14.15 -5.39 -6.30
CA LYS A 165 -15.43 -5.91 -6.86
C LYS A 165 -16.58 -5.87 -5.87
N GLY A 166 -16.36 -5.37 -4.65
CA GLY A 166 -17.36 -5.30 -3.59
C GLY A 166 -17.59 -6.62 -2.84
N TYR A 167 -16.73 -7.64 -3.06
CA TYR A 167 -16.76 -8.87 -2.29
C TYR A 167 -15.73 -8.76 -1.16
N SER A 168 -16.19 -8.83 0.08
CA SER A 168 -15.27 -8.78 1.22
C SER A 168 -15.09 -10.19 1.78
N ASN A 169 -13.85 -10.65 1.79
CA ASN A 169 -13.48 -11.86 2.55
C ASN A 169 -13.34 -11.58 4.05
N ILE A 170 -13.30 -10.32 4.41
CA ILE A 170 -12.74 -9.80 5.65
C ILE A 170 -13.66 -10.08 6.83
N SER A 171 -14.94 -9.76 6.71
CA SER A 171 -15.85 -9.81 7.86
C SER A 171 -16.19 -11.22 8.33
N HIS A 172 -16.10 -12.21 7.44
CA HIS A 172 -16.55 -13.57 7.77
C HIS A 172 -15.43 -14.47 8.31
N SER A 173 -14.18 -14.30 7.87
CA SER A 173 -13.09 -15.09 8.43
C SER A 173 -12.73 -14.61 9.83
N LYS A 174 -12.70 -13.30 10.06
CA LYS A 174 -12.38 -12.72 11.36
C LYS A 174 -13.48 -13.03 12.38
N GLU A 175 -14.74 -12.76 12.08
CA GLU A 175 -15.87 -13.13 12.92
C GLU A 175 -15.94 -14.64 13.16
N LEU A 176 -15.67 -15.46 12.13
CA LEU A 176 -15.66 -16.91 12.24
C LEU A 176 -14.48 -17.40 13.10
N ASP A 177 -13.32 -16.79 12.99
CA ASP A 177 -12.15 -17.17 13.78
C ASP A 177 -12.27 -16.64 15.23
N GLU A 178 -12.83 -15.46 15.44
CA GLU A 178 -13.20 -14.96 16.78
C GLU A 178 -14.19 -15.90 17.47
N ILE A 179 -15.26 -16.31 16.78
CA ILE A 179 -16.22 -17.27 17.31
C ILE A 179 -15.59 -18.64 17.57
N LYS A 180 -14.69 -19.12 16.71
CA LYS A 180 -13.95 -20.37 16.94
C LYS A 180 -13.04 -20.27 18.17
N GLU A 181 -12.34 -19.14 18.34
CA GLU A 181 -11.49 -18.89 19.51
C GLU A 181 -12.34 -18.74 20.78
N GLU A 182 -13.50 -18.06 20.71
CA GLU A 182 -14.44 -18.00 21.83
C GLU A 182 -15.01 -19.38 22.19
N ILE A 183 -15.41 -20.19 21.19
CA ILE A 183 -15.83 -21.58 21.42
C ILE A 183 -14.73 -22.37 22.12
N LYS A 184 -13.49 -22.25 21.64
CA LYS A 184 -12.34 -22.94 22.22
C LYS A 184 -12.05 -22.45 23.65
N ALA A 185 -12.15 -21.15 23.89
CA ALA A 185 -12.00 -20.55 25.22
C ALA A 185 -13.06 -21.08 26.20
N VAL A 186 -14.34 -21.05 25.80
CA VAL A 186 -15.45 -21.55 26.59
C VAL A 186 -15.32 -23.07 26.85
N GLN A 187 -14.94 -23.85 25.85
CA GLN A 187 -14.67 -25.28 26.01
C GLN A 187 -13.51 -25.55 26.97
N ASN A 188 -12.44 -24.75 26.91
CA ASN A 188 -11.34 -24.86 27.86
C ASN A 188 -11.73 -24.46 29.30
N GLU A 189 -12.58 -23.43 29.44
CA GLU A 189 -13.15 -23.06 30.75
C GLU A 189 -14.05 -24.15 31.32
N ILE A 190 -14.92 -24.76 30.53
CA ILE A 190 -15.74 -25.90 30.91
C ILE A 190 -14.85 -27.06 31.35
N LYS A 191 -13.77 -27.33 30.60
CA LYS A 191 -12.83 -28.41 30.91
C LYS A 191 -12.03 -28.11 32.19
N ALA A 192 -11.56 -26.88 32.36
CA ALA A 192 -10.83 -26.44 33.55
C ALA A 192 -11.70 -26.52 34.80
N ASN A 193 -12.97 -26.09 34.73
CA ASN A 193 -13.91 -26.18 35.81
C ASN A 193 -14.27 -27.64 36.19
N LYS A 194 -14.42 -28.53 35.20
CA LYS A 194 -14.59 -29.97 35.41
C LYS A 194 -13.35 -30.63 36.01
N GLU A 195 -12.15 -30.25 35.61
CA GLU A 195 -10.88 -30.76 36.14
C GLU A 195 -10.59 -30.23 37.54
N TYR A 196 -10.96 -28.98 37.84
CA TYR A 196 -10.86 -28.36 39.14
C TYR A 196 -11.76 -29.08 40.17
N LEU A 197 -13.00 -29.37 39.79
CA LEU A 197 -13.91 -30.19 40.59
C LEU A 197 -13.38 -31.62 40.85
N LYS A 198 -12.60 -32.14 39.91
CA LYS A 198 -11.96 -33.47 40.03
C LYS A 198 -10.70 -33.42 40.89
N LEU A 199 -9.95 -32.29 40.88
CA LEU A 199 -8.71 -32.09 41.66
C LEU A 199 -9.00 -31.82 43.14
N LEU A 200 -10.10 -31.14 43.44
CA LEU A 200 -10.58 -30.98 44.84
C LEU A 200 -10.87 -32.31 45.53
N LYS A 201 -11.02 -33.39 44.73
CA LYS A 201 -11.29 -34.75 45.25
C LYS A 201 -10.06 -35.65 45.41
N THR A 202 -8.84 -35.22 44.92
CA THR A 202 -7.64 -36.09 44.97
C THR A 202 -6.35 -35.27 45.23
N ASP A 203 -5.97 -35.22 46.51
CA ASP A 203 -4.72 -34.63 46.97
C ASP A 203 -3.63 -35.72 47.13
N LYS A 204 -2.43 -35.53 46.57
CA LYS A 204 -1.09 -35.89 47.03
C LYS A 204 -0.07 -36.09 45.89
N ASN A 205 1.06 -35.35 45.98
CA ASN A 205 2.37 -35.52 45.30
C ASN A 205 2.71 -34.53 44.14
N VAL A 206 3.27 -33.38 44.51
CA VAL A 206 3.74 -32.34 43.54
C VAL A 206 5.26 -32.30 43.36
N SER A 207 6.06 -32.88 44.25
CA SER A 207 7.52 -32.70 44.23
C SER A 207 8.31 -33.61 43.27
N SER A 208 7.72 -34.67 42.73
CA SER A 208 8.44 -35.66 41.90
C SER A 208 8.38 -35.42 40.39
N TYR A 209 7.69 -34.33 39.94
CA TYR A 209 7.49 -34.09 38.50
C TYR A 209 8.44 -33.08 37.88
N LEU A 210 9.15 -32.28 38.66
CA LEU A 210 10.04 -31.23 38.14
C LEU A 210 11.32 -31.73 37.48
N ASP A 211 11.79 -32.93 37.83
CA ASP A 211 13.08 -33.48 37.33
C ASP A 211 12.98 -34.19 35.95
N LYS A 212 11.78 -34.38 35.40
CA LYS A 212 11.56 -35.12 34.14
C LYS A 212 11.49 -34.27 32.86
N PHE A 213 11.52 -32.94 32.94
CA PHE A 213 11.22 -32.08 31.79
C PHE A 213 12.40 -31.38 31.11
N THR A 214 13.62 -31.61 31.55
CA THR A 214 14.84 -30.97 31.00
C THR A 214 15.37 -31.57 29.70
N SER A 215 14.71 -32.54 29.07
CA SER A 215 15.21 -33.19 27.86
C SER A 215 14.15 -33.50 26.80
N ASN A 216 13.25 -32.57 26.49
CA ASN A 216 12.18 -32.83 25.51
C ASN A 216 12.22 -31.83 24.35
N GLU A 217 12.33 -32.30 23.10
CA GLU A 217 12.27 -31.48 21.85
C GLU A 217 11.01 -30.58 21.78
N GLU A 218 9.92 -30.99 22.41
CA GLU A 218 8.69 -30.18 22.50
C GLU A 218 8.87 -28.93 23.37
N PHE A 219 9.70 -29.01 24.41
CA PHE A 219 10.03 -27.88 25.27
C PHE A 219 10.89 -26.85 24.52
N GLU A 220 11.85 -27.26 23.73
CA GLU A 220 12.68 -26.37 22.90
C GLU A 220 11.84 -25.65 21.82
N LYS A 221 10.92 -26.37 21.17
CA LYS A 221 9.98 -25.77 20.21
C LYS A 221 9.06 -24.75 20.87
N PHE A 222 8.55 -25.04 22.04
CA PHE A 222 7.73 -24.11 22.83
C PHE A 222 8.55 -22.88 23.25
N GLN A 223 9.75 -23.05 23.74
CA GLN A 223 10.63 -21.94 24.15
C GLN A 223 10.98 -21.04 22.95
N SER A 224 11.27 -21.63 21.79
CA SER A 224 11.54 -20.90 20.56
C SER A 224 10.31 -20.08 20.09
N ARG A 225 9.11 -20.66 20.14
CA ARG A 225 7.86 -19.99 19.76
C ARG A 225 7.49 -18.88 20.74
N SER A 226 7.64 -19.13 22.05
CA SER A 226 7.44 -18.15 23.11
C SER A 226 8.37 -16.95 22.95
N LYS A 227 9.65 -17.19 22.65
CA LYS A 227 10.63 -16.13 22.38
C LYS A 227 10.24 -15.29 21.18
N LYS A 228 9.86 -15.92 20.06
CA LYS A 228 9.42 -15.20 18.84
C LYS A 228 8.22 -14.30 19.08
N LEU A 229 7.23 -14.75 19.86
CA LEU A 229 6.06 -13.94 20.19
C LEU A 229 6.43 -12.78 21.13
N ASN A 230 7.31 -12.99 22.09
CA ASN A 230 7.81 -11.92 22.98
C ASN A 230 8.63 -10.87 22.20
N ASP A 231 9.45 -11.30 21.25
CA ASP A 231 10.21 -10.40 20.39
C ASP A 231 9.24 -9.54 19.55
N LYS A 232 8.21 -10.16 18.98
CA LYS A 232 7.17 -9.47 18.20
C LYS A 232 6.36 -8.48 19.06
N ILE A 233 5.96 -8.87 20.27
CA ILE A 233 5.31 -7.96 21.24
C ILE A 233 6.19 -6.74 21.51
N SER A 234 7.50 -6.97 21.75
CA SER A 234 8.46 -5.90 22.02
C SER A 234 8.65 -4.96 20.83
N GLU A 235 8.62 -5.48 19.60
CA GLU A 235 8.70 -4.70 18.36
C GLU A 235 7.47 -3.81 18.19
N ILE A 236 6.26 -4.37 18.28
CA ILE A 236 5.01 -3.60 18.16
C ILE A 236 4.90 -2.53 19.27
N GLN A 237 5.29 -2.85 20.50
CA GLN A 237 5.32 -1.87 21.58
C GLN A 237 6.27 -0.71 21.30
N ARG A 238 7.46 -0.98 20.70
CA ARG A 238 8.41 0.07 20.30
C ARG A 238 7.84 0.95 19.20
N GLU A 239 7.19 0.37 18.20
CA GLU A 239 6.55 1.13 17.11
C GLU A 239 5.42 1.99 17.64
N ARG A 240 4.52 1.44 18.45
CA ARG A 240 3.43 2.20 19.08
C ARG A 240 3.96 3.35 19.93
N ASN A 241 5.01 3.13 20.71
CA ASN A 241 5.61 4.18 21.53
C ASN A 241 6.27 5.27 20.68
N ARG A 242 6.86 4.93 19.53
CA ARG A 242 7.40 5.91 18.58
C ARG A 242 6.30 6.79 18.01
N GLU A 243 5.18 6.20 17.58
CA GLU A 243 4.03 6.95 17.08
C GLU A 243 3.37 7.80 18.17
N GLN A 244 3.29 7.32 19.39
CA GLN A 244 2.81 8.13 20.53
C GLN A 244 3.69 9.36 20.77
N VAL A 245 5.01 9.18 20.79
CA VAL A 245 5.96 10.31 20.94
C VAL A 245 5.86 11.29 19.75
N ARG A 246 5.62 10.76 18.54
CA ARG A 246 5.40 11.60 17.34
C ARG A 246 4.13 12.42 17.48
N GLN A 247 3.03 11.80 17.86
CA GLN A 247 1.73 12.46 18.10
C GLN A 247 1.86 13.56 19.16
N ASP A 248 2.59 13.30 20.25
CA ASP A 248 2.81 14.29 21.31
C ASP A 248 3.59 15.49 20.80
N LYS A 249 4.64 15.28 19.98
CA LYS A 249 5.40 16.36 19.33
C LYS A 249 4.56 17.18 18.36
N LEU A 250 3.72 16.54 17.55
CA LEU A 250 2.79 17.22 16.64
C LEU A 250 1.77 18.06 17.43
N ASN A 251 1.22 17.52 18.51
CA ASN A 251 0.32 18.26 19.39
C ASN A 251 0.99 19.48 20.05
N GLN A 252 2.27 19.36 20.44
CA GLN A 252 3.05 20.48 20.97
C GLN A 252 3.27 21.53 19.88
N LEU A 253 3.72 21.13 18.67
CA LEU A 253 3.91 22.02 17.54
C LEU A 253 2.63 22.75 17.17
N LEU A 254 1.49 22.03 17.15
CA LEU A 254 0.16 22.62 16.90
C LEU A 254 -0.18 23.72 17.94
N LYS A 255 0.12 23.48 19.22
CA LYS A 255 -0.07 24.48 20.28
C LYS A 255 0.81 25.71 20.08
N GLU A 256 2.06 25.52 19.71
CA GLU A 256 3.02 26.60 19.44
C GLU A 256 2.54 27.45 18.24
N LEU A 257 2.20 26.82 17.11
CA LEU A 257 1.71 27.52 15.94
C LEU A 257 0.35 28.21 16.17
N ASN A 258 -0.52 27.61 16.97
CA ASN A 258 -1.79 28.23 17.37
C ASN A 258 -1.59 29.43 18.30
N SER A 259 -0.55 29.44 19.14
CA SER A 259 -0.21 30.59 19.96
C SER A 259 0.23 31.78 19.11
N LEU A 260 1.06 31.55 18.10
CA LEU A 260 1.41 32.54 17.07
C LEU A 260 0.19 33.12 16.37
N ASN A 261 -0.80 32.28 16.05
CA ASN A 261 -2.05 32.71 15.42
C ASN A 261 -2.92 33.62 16.30
N ARG A 262 -2.86 33.47 17.62
CA ARG A 262 -3.57 34.36 18.57
C ARG A 262 -2.92 35.74 18.64
N GLU A 263 -1.60 35.81 18.60
CA GLU A 263 -0.86 37.07 18.62
C GLU A 263 -1.10 37.90 17.35
N ILE A 264 -1.29 37.26 16.20
CA ILE A 264 -1.57 37.95 14.92
C ILE A 264 -2.93 38.65 14.89
N LYS A 265 -3.92 38.19 15.63
CA LYS A 265 -5.22 38.88 15.71
C LYS A 265 -5.12 40.25 16.37
N SER A 266 -4.05 40.54 17.07
CA SER A 266 -3.85 41.78 17.85
C SER A 266 -2.59 42.58 17.48
N GLY A 267 -1.75 42.16 16.50
CA GLY A 267 -0.53 42.90 16.14
C GLY A 267 0.34 42.20 15.09
N ASN A 268 1.54 42.74 14.84
CA ASN A 268 2.54 42.15 13.94
C ASN A 268 3.31 41.02 14.65
N VAL A 269 3.51 39.91 13.94
CA VAL A 269 4.31 38.77 14.42
C VAL A 269 5.78 39.02 14.12
N TYR A 270 6.62 38.89 15.13
CA TYR A 270 8.08 38.91 15.00
C TYR A 270 8.72 37.88 15.93
N CYS A 271 9.89 37.41 15.56
CA CYS A 271 10.67 36.54 16.43
C CYS A 271 11.08 37.29 17.69
N THR A 272 10.76 36.76 18.86
CA THR A 272 11.09 37.37 20.15
C THR A 272 12.59 37.44 20.41
N ASP A 273 13.37 36.56 19.79
CA ASP A 273 14.82 36.47 19.99
C ASP A 273 15.61 37.40 19.06
N CYS A 274 15.18 37.58 17.80
CA CYS A 274 15.91 38.37 16.81
C CYS A 274 15.12 39.52 16.18
N GLY A 275 13.83 39.68 16.51
CA GLY A 275 12.98 40.74 15.99
C GLY A 275 12.60 40.60 14.51
N SER A 276 12.96 39.50 13.85
CA SER A 276 12.62 39.26 12.44
C SER A 276 11.11 39.02 12.26
N SER A 277 10.53 39.62 11.23
CA SER A 277 9.17 39.35 10.80
C SER A 277 9.05 38.10 9.91
N ASN A 278 10.18 37.55 9.45
CA ASN A 278 10.23 36.35 8.65
C ASN A 278 10.26 35.11 9.55
N ILE A 279 9.18 34.35 9.56
CA ILE A 279 9.03 33.11 10.32
C ILE A 279 8.91 31.98 9.32
N SER A 280 9.82 31.00 9.40
CA SER A 280 9.78 29.80 8.57
C SER A 280 9.52 28.56 9.41
N PHE A 281 8.78 27.62 8.85
CA PHE A 281 8.64 26.27 9.37
C PHE A 281 9.46 25.32 8.52
N LYS A 282 10.40 24.61 9.11
CA LYS A 282 11.20 23.60 8.46
C LYS A 282 10.66 22.23 8.81
N ASN A 283 10.08 21.55 7.81
CA ASN A 283 9.92 20.12 7.82
C ASN A 283 11.26 19.46 7.48
N ARG A 284 11.39 18.12 7.61
CA ARG A 284 12.64 17.37 7.34
C ARG A 284 13.34 17.76 6.04
N ASP A 285 12.57 18.01 5.00
CA ASP A 285 13.07 18.13 3.63
C ASP A 285 12.71 19.46 2.95
N ILE A 286 11.78 20.24 3.51
CA ILE A 286 11.19 21.45 2.90
C ILE A 286 10.99 22.54 3.94
N ASN A 287 11.27 23.80 3.56
CA ASN A 287 11.01 24.98 4.38
C ASN A 287 9.77 25.72 3.85
N PHE A 288 8.93 26.21 4.76
CA PHE A 288 7.71 26.97 4.45
C PHE A 288 7.79 28.37 5.08
N ASP A 289 7.44 29.39 4.31
CA ASP A 289 7.29 30.75 4.83
C ASP A 289 5.95 30.88 5.60
N LEU A 290 6.03 30.98 6.93
CA LEU A 290 4.87 31.15 7.81
C LEU A 290 4.47 32.61 8.03
N SER A 291 5.14 33.57 7.43
CA SER A 291 4.76 35.00 7.51
C SER A 291 3.38 35.22 6.89
N ASN A 292 3.01 34.41 5.89
CA ASN A 292 1.68 34.42 5.28
C ASN A 292 0.66 33.67 6.15
N VAL A 293 -0.44 34.35 6.52
CA VAL A 293 -1.52 33.80 7.36
C VAL A 293 -2.18 32.58 6.72
N GLU A 294 -2.36 32.58 5.39
CA GLU A 294 -3.00 31.50 4.67
C GLU A 294 -2.11 30.25 4.66
N VAL A 295 -0.81 30.39 4.39
CA VAL A 295 0.18 29.31 4.45
C VAL A 295 0.20 28.68 5.84
N ARG A 296 0.18 29.51 6.87
CA ARG A 296 0.16 29.03 8.26
C ARG A 296 -1.09 28.24 8.59
N LYS A 297 -2.27 28.68 8.15
CA LYS A 297 -3.53 27.96 8.32
C LYS A 297 -3.47 26.59 7.65
N GLN A 298 -2.90 26.50 6.45
CA GLN A 298 -2.74 25.25 5.71
C GLN A 298 -1.74 24.31 6.40
N VAL A 299 -0.64 24.82 6.94
CA VAL A 299 0.30 24.04 7.75
C VAL A 299 -0.39 23.50 9.01
N LEU A 300 -1.17 24.32 9.72
CA LEU A 300 -1.94 23.88 10.88
C LEU A 300 -2.93 22.76 10.53
N ASN A 301 -3.70 22.92 9.46
CA ASN A 301 -4.63 21.88 9.00
C ASN A 301 -3.89 20.57 8.64
N SER A 302 -2.72 20.68 8.03
CA SER A 302 -1.88 19.50 7.72
C SER A 302 -1.38 18.80 8.98
N ILE A 303 -0.99 19.55 10.01
CA ILE A 303 -0.55 18.98 11.29
C ILE A 303 -1.72 18.30 12.00
N ASP A 304 -2.93 18.91 12.01
CA ASP A 304 -4.13 18.28 12.55
C ASP A 304 -4.46 16.96 11.85
N PHE A 305 -4.32 16.92 10.52
CA PHE A 305 -4.50 15.70 9.76
C PHE A 305 -3.46 14.63 10.12
N GLN A 306 -2.19 15.01 10.27
CA GLN A 306 -1.12 14.09 10.70
C GLN A 306 -1.39 13.52 12.10
N ILE A 307 -1.90 14.33 13.04
CA ILE A 307 -2.30 13.89 14.37
C ILE A 307 -3.42 12.84 14.29
N LEU A 308 -4.42 13.08 13.44
CA LEU A 308 -5.51 12.13 13.23
C LEU A 308 -4.99 10.80 12.66
N MET A 309 -4.09 10.85 11.69
CA MET A 309 -3.50 9.64 11.08
C MET A 309 -2.65 8.87 12.10
N SER A 310 -1.79 9.55 12.85
CA SER A 310 -0.98 8.91 13.91
C SER A 310 -1.86 8.26 14.98
N LYS A 311 -3.02 8.86 15.31
CA LYS A 311 -3.99 8.27 16.22
C LYS A 311 -4.57 6.95 15.68
N ASN A 312 -4.90 6.90 14.40
CA ASN A 312 -5.40 5.69 13.76
C ASN A 312 -4.32 4.58 13.76
N GLU A 313 -3.06 4.93 13.46
CA GLU A 313 -1.94 3.99 13.48
C GLU A 313 -1.67 3.45 14.89
N ILE A 314 -1.75 4.28 15.92
CA ILE A 314 -1.66 3.84 17.33
C ILE A 314 -2.79 2.86 17.66
N THR A 315 -4.00 3.07 17.13
CA THR A 315 -5.14 2.17 17.34
C THR A 315 -4.88 0.82 16.67
N GLU A 316 -4.46 0.82 15.39
CA GLU A 316 -4.10 -0.40 14.66
C GLU A 316 -2.97 -1.19 15.37
N LEU A 317 -1.90 -0.50 15.81
CA LEU A 317 -0.80 -1.14 16.56
C LEU A 317 -1.25 -1.67 17.94
N THR A 318 -2.24 -1.03 18.55
CA THR A 318 -2.79 -1.49 19.83
C THR A 318 -3.62 -2.75 19.64
N GLU A 319 -4.42 -2.82 18.57
CA GLU A 319 -5.15 -4.04 18.21
C GLU A 319 -4.17 -5.18 17.89
N GLU A 320 -3.10 -4.87 17.12
CA GLU A 320 -2.03 -5.85 16.84
C GLU A 320 -1.37 -6.39 18.10
N LEU A 321 -1.07 -5.51 19.02
CA LEU A 321 -0.46 -5.89 20.28
C LEU A 321 -1.37 -6.85 21.06
N ASN A 322 -2.67 -6.55 21.11
CA ASN A 322 -3.66 -7.38 21.80
C ASN A 322 -3.75 -8.78 21.17
N GLU A 323 -3.80 -8.87 19.83
CA GLU A 323 -3.84 -10.16 19.12
C GLU A 323 -2.61 -11.03 19.42
N VAL A 324 -1.41 -10.45 19.33
CA VAL A 324 -0.16 -11.19 19.61
C VAL A 324 -0.07 -11.59 21.09
N GLN A 325 -0.55 -10.74 21.99
CA GLN A 325 -0.63 -11.08 23.43
C GLN A 325 -1.62 -12.22 23.67
N ASP A 326 -2.73 -12.27 22.95
CA ASP A 326 -3.71 -13.34 23.09
C ASP A 326 -3.20 -14.64 22.45
N GLU A 327 -2.46 -14.57 21.34
CA GLU A 327 -1.74 -15.73 20.81
C GLU A 327 -0.72 -16.26 21.84
N PHE A 328 0.02 -15.37 22.50
CA PHE A 328 0.96 -15.73 23.55
C PHE A 328 0.26 -16.36 24.77
N LYS A 329 -0.88 -15.82 25.20
CA LYS A 329 -1.71 -16.41 26.27
C LYS A 329 -2.24 -17.80 25.87
N THR A 330 -2.64 -17.96 24.60
CA THR A 330 -3.11 -19.24 24.07
C THR A 330 -1.98 -20.27 24.05
N LEU A 331 -0.80 -19.86 23.60
CA LEU A 331 0.41 -20.69 23.66
C LEU A 331 0.72 -21.15 25.10
N LEU A 332 0.61 -20.23 26.06
CA LEU A 332 0.75 -20.55 27.47
C LEU A 332 -0.36 -21.50 27.99
N LYS A 333 -1.60 -21.40 27.45
CA LYS A 333 -2.71 -22.30 27.81
C LYS A 333 -2.53 -23.72 27.29
N ASP A 334 -1.90 -23.89 26.13
CA ASP A 334 -1.61 -25.19 25.50
C ASP A 334 -0.40 -25.91 26.11
N THR A 335 0.28 -25.30 27.07
CA THR A 335 1.40 -25.86 27.81
C THR A 335 0.98 -27.10 28.63
N PRO A 336 1.80 -28.17 28.73
CA PRO A 336 1.49 -29.38 29.48
C PRO A 336 1.01 -29.10 30.90
N LYS A 337 0.01 -29.87 31.36
CA LYS A 337 -0.71 -29.66 32.61
C LYS A 337 0.18 -29.54 33.86
N ASP A 338 1.34 -30.15 33.82
CA ASP A 338 2.25 -30.22 34.95
C ASP A 338 3.04 -28.91 35.16
N PHE A 339 3.30 -28.15 34.06
CA PHE A 339 3.90 -26.82 34.16
C PHE A 339 2.89 -25.75 34.59
N LYS A 340 1.62 -25.89 34.17
CA LYS A 340 0.52 -25.03 34.64
C LYS A 340 0.26 -25.18 36.13
N LYS A 341 0.41 -26.40 36.68
CA LYS A 341 0.21 -26.65 38.13
C LYS A 341 1.19 -25.85 38.97
N SER A 342 2.42 -25.67 38.53
CA SER A 342 3.44 -24.91 39.26
C SER A 342 3.14 -23.40 39.32
N LEU A 343 2.54 -22.83 38.23
CA LEU A 343 2.17 -21.41 38.16
C LEU A 343 0.80 -21.10 38.82
N LEU A 344 -0.17 -22.01 38.70
CA LEU A 344 -1.52 -21.84 39.25
C LEU A 344 -1.58 -22.01 40.80
N TYR A 345 -0.67 -22.75 41.39
CA TYR A 345 -0.64 -22.93 42.86
C TYR A 345 -0.31 -21.62 43.61
N SER A 346 0.29 -20.63 42.96
CA SER A 346 0.58 -19.34 43.59
C SER A 346 -0.59 -18.36 43.60
N GLU A 347 -1.63 -18.55 42.76
CA GLU A 347 -2.76 -17.62 42.63
C GLU A 347 -4.10 -18.11 43.22
N ILE A 348 -4.25 -19.40 43.53
CA ILE A 348 -5.57 -20.04 43.81
C ILE A 348 -6.03 -19.98 45.29
N ILE A 349 -5.24 -19.40 46.18
CA ILE A 349 -5.58 -19.45 47.62
C ILE A 349 -6.76 -18.55 48.04
N ASN A 350 -7.35 -17.73 47.16
CA ASN A 350 -8.23 -16.62 47.60
C ASN A 350 -9.61 -16.44 46.98
N THR A 351 -10.30 -17.44 46.38
CA THR A 351 -11.73 -17.19 45.99
C THR A 351 -12.62 -18.43 46.04
N ASP A 352 -13.58 -18.44 46.97
CA ASP A 352 -14.77 -19.30 46.99
C ASP A 352 -15.80 -18.82 45.94
N ILE A 353 -16.14 -19.66 44.95
CA ILE A 353 -17.20 -19.37 43.95
C ILE A 353 -17.98 -20.67 43.68
N ASP A 354 -19.29 -20.53 43.55
CA ASP A 354 -20.25 -21.59 43.25
C ASP A 354 -20.08 -22.07 41.78
N TYR A 355 -19.49 -23.25 41.57
CA TYR A 355 -19.03 -23.74 40.28
C TYR A 355 -20.11 -24.40 39.40
N ASP A 356 -21.24 -24.85 39.99
CA ASP A 356 -22.28 -25.55 39.23
C ASP A 356 -23.14 -24.60 38.39
N ASP A 357 -23.47 -23.40 38.88
CA ASP A 357 -24.19 -22.37 38.14
C ASP A 357 -23.34 -21.83 36.99
N LYS A 358 -22.04 -21.68 37.22
CA LYS A 358 -21.09 -21.23 36.19
C LYS A 358 -20.94 -22.21 35.01
N LEU A 359 -21.00 -23.53 35.29
CA LEU A 359 -20.99 -24.56 34.24
C LEU A 359 -22.24 -24.53 33.38
N LEU A 360 -23.40 -24.21 33.97
CA LEU A 360 -24.67 -24.09 33.24
C LEU A 360 -24.67 -22.87 32.28
N GLU A 361 -24.16 -21.74 32.74
CA GLU A 361 -23.99 -20.52 31.90
C GLU A 361 -23.00 -20.73 30.74
N LEU A 362 -21.86 -21.37 31.01
CA LEU A 362 -20.87 -21.68 29.99
C LEU A 362 -21.40 -22.62 28.91
N ASN A 363 -22.23 -23.60 29.27
CA ASN A 363 -22.86 -24.48 28.26
C ASN A 363 -23.88 -23.74 27.40
N LYS A 364 -24.69 -22.82 27.96
CA LYS A 364 -25.62 -21.98 27.21
C LYS A 364 -24.84 -21.08 26.22
N LYS A 365 -23.76 -20.45 26.65
CA LYS A 365 -22.89 -19.63 25.79
C LYS A 365 -22.25 -20.46 24.67
N LEU A 366 -21.84 -21.69 24.95
CA LEU A 366 -21.27 -22.57 23.93
C LEU A 366 -22.29 -22.89 22.81
N HIS A 367 -23.54 -23.15 23.17
CA HIS A 367 -24.59 -23.44 22.19
C HIS A 367 -24.90 -22.24 21.27
N SER A 368 -24.97 -21.01 21.84
CA SER A 368 -25.18 -19.80 21.01
C SER A 368 -24.05 -19.56 20.04
N LEU A 369 -22.79 -19.68 20.49
CA LEU A 369 -21.62 -19.52 19.63
C LEU A 369 -21.53 -20.56 18.51
N GLN A 370 -21.93 -21.81 18.76
CA GLN A 370 -21.99 -22.84 17.73
C GLN A 370 -23.05 -22.55 16.66
N PHE A 371 -24.17 -21.94 17.03
CA PHE A 371 -25.20 -21.51 16.09
C PHE A 371 -24.72 -20.36 15.21
N ASP A 372 -24.12 -19.33 15.81
CA ASP A 372 -23.55 -18.19 15.07
C ASP A 372 -22.44 -18.62 14.10
N LYS A 373 -21.58 -19.55 14.52
CA LYS A 373 -20.57 -20.18 13.67
C LYS A 373 -21.19 -20.81 12.42
N SER A 374 -22.30 -21.54 12.55
CA SER A 374 -22.95 -22.21 11.41
C SER A 374 -23.49 -21.24 10.37
N ILE A 375 -24.00 -20.07 10.79
CA ILE A 375 -24.48 -19.01 9.91
C ILE A 375 -23.32 -18.40 9.10
N LEU A 376 -22.19 -18.11 9.77
CA LEU A 376 -21.03 -17.52 9.12
C LEU A 376 -20.32 -18.48 8.15
N GLU A 377 -20.30 -19.79 8.46
CA GLU A 377 -19.76 -20.82 7.55
C GLU A 377 -20.56 -20.90 6.25
N GLN A 378 -21.89 -20.79 6.29
CA GLN A 378 -22.72 -20.75 5.08
C GLN A 378 -22.46 -19.50 4.22
N ARG A 379 -22.27 -18.33 4.84
CA ARG A 379 -21.93 -17.09 4.12
C ARG A 379 -20.54 -17.18 3.47
N GLY A 380 -19.57 -17.83 4.13
CA GLY A 380 -18.23 -18.03 3.59
C GLY A 380 -18.15 -18.94 2.36
N LEU A 381 -19.06 -19.88 2.19
CA LEU A 381 -19.13 -20.75 1.01
C LEU A 381 -19.49 -19.97 -0.25
N ASN A 382 -20.48 -19.07 -0.17
CA ASN A 382 -20.92 -18.25 -1.31
C ASN A 382 -19.81 -17.30 -1.80
N ASN A 383 -18.97 -16.77 -0.92
CA ASN A 383 -17.85 -15.94 -1.30
C ASN A 383 -16.72 -16.72 -2.01
N LYS A 384 -16.44 -17.95 -1.62
CA LYS A 384 -15.42 -18.79 -2.28
C LYS A 384 -15.76 -19.09 -3.74
N GLU A 385 -17.03 -19.34 -4.05
CA GLU A 385 -17.47 -19.54 -5.43
C GLU A 385 -17.34 -18.26 -6.26
N ALA A 386 -17.72 -17.10 -5.72
CA ALA A 386 -17.56 -15.82 -6.40
C ALA A 386 -16.08 -15.51 -6.70
N ILE A 387 -15.18 -15.78 -5.75
CA ILE A 387 -13.74 -15.63 -5.93
C ILE A 387 -13.21 -16.53 -7.03
N LYS A 388 -13.66 -17.79 -7.07
CA LYS A 388 -13.27 -18.73 -8.11
C LYS A 388 -13.71 -18.23 -9.49
N LEU A 389 -14.96 -17.78 -9.61
CA LEU A 389 -15.50 -17.23 -10.87
C LEU A 389 -14.75 -15.98 -11.33
N ILE A 390 -14.37 -15.08 -10.43
CA ILE A 390 -13.56 -13.89 -10.76
C ILE A 390 -12.19 -14.30 -11.30
N LYS A 391 -11.53 -15.28 -10.70
CA LYS A 391 -10.25 -15.79 -11.18
C LYS A 391 -10.36 -16.42 -12.56
N GLU A 392 -11.36 -17.25 -12.77
CA GLU A 392 -11.65 -17.89 -14.06
C GLU A 392 -11.98 -16.85 -15.15
N ASP A 393 -12.75 -15.81 -14.83
CA ASP A 393 -13.08 -14.72 -15.76
C ASP A 393 -11.82 -13.93 -16.18
N ILE A 394 -10.92 -13.60 -15.24
CA ILE A 394 -9.65 -12.93 -15.56
C ILE A 394 -8.82 -13.77 -16.52
N VAL A 395 -8.61 -15.04 -16.20
CA VAL A 395 -7.77 -15.95 -16.99
C VAL A 395 -8.38 -16.17 -18.37
N THR A 396 -9.69 -16.33 -18.44
CA THR A 396 -10.42 -16.46 -19.73
C THR A 396 -10.23 -15.22 -20.60
N LYS A 397 -10.38 -14.03 -20.03
CA LYS A 397 -10.14 -12.75 -20.75
C LYS A 397 -8.69 -12.61 -21.21
N MET A 398 -7.73 -12.97 -20.37
CA MET A 398 -6.30 -12.95 -20.76
C MET A 398 -6.04 -13.88 -21.94
N ASN A 399 -6.57 -15.10 -21.92
CA ASN A 399 -6.40 -16.06 -23.02
C ASN A 399 -7.10 -15.62 -24.30
N THR A 400 -8.28 -15.01 -24.21
CA THR A 400 -8.99 -14.44 -25.37
C THR A 400 -8.16 -13.32 -26.00
N LEU A 401 -7.70 -12.34 -25.20
CA LEU A 401 -6.86 -11.25 -25.67
C LEU A 401 -5.54 -11.75 -26.28
N TYR A 402 -4.92 -12.75 -25.65
CA TYR A 402 -3.71 -13.35 -26.20
C TYR A 402 -3.94 -13.91 -27.61
N LYS A 403 -5.02 -14.63 -27.82
CA LYS A 403 -5.37 -15.19 -29.13
C LYS A 403 -5.72 -14.13 -30.17
N GLU A 404 -6.24 -12.98 -29.76
CA GLU A 404 -6.47 -11.83 -30.64
C GLU A 404 -5.15 -11.19 -31.09
N ILE A 405 -4.14 -11.09 -30.17
CA ILE A 405 -2.84 -10.52 -30.46
C ILE A 405 -1.91 -11.50 -31.20
N ASP A 406 -1.96 -12.76 -30.82
CA ASP A 406 -1.15 -13.84 -31.40
C ASP A 406 -1.98 -15.08 -31.73
N PRO A 407 -2.71 -15.10 -32.86
CA PRO A 407 -3.57 -16.23 -33.24
C PRO A 407 -2.81 -17.56 -33.39
N SER A 408 -1.53 -17.50 -33.81
CA SER A 408 -0.66 -18.66 -33.97
C SER A 408 0.09 -19.05 -32.68
N GLY A 409 0.09 -18.20 -31.68
CA GLY A 409 0.77 -18.40 -30.41
C GLY A 409 0.24 -19.61 -29.68
N LYS A 410 1.12 -20.28 -28.92
CA LYS A 410 0.79 -21.51 -28.16
C LYS A 410 0.68 -21.27 -26.66
N LEU A 411 0.90 -20.03 -26.18
CA LEU A 411 0.84 -19.71 -24.78
C LEU A 411 -0.60 -19.80 -24.27
N ILE A 412 -0.77 -20.40 -23.11
CA ILE A 412 -2.03 -20.48 -22.38
C ILE A 412 -1.73 -20.02 -20.95
N PHE A 413 -2.52 -19.06 -20.48
CA PHE A 413 -2.47 -18.60 -19.10
C PHE A 413 -3.35 -19.50 -18.23
N ASP A 414 -2.77 -20.08 -17.19
CA ASP A 414 -3.48 -20.88 -16.18
C ASP A 414 -3.88 -20.04 -14.96
N ASP A 415 -3.20 -18.94 -14.74
CA ASP A 415 -3.41 -17.99 -13.63
C ASP A 415 -3.00 -16.58 -14.09
N LEU A 416 -3.35 -15.57 -13.31
CA LEU A 416 -2.91 -14.18 -13.50
C LEU A 416 -1.38 -14.05 -13.43
N PHE A 417 -0.71 -14.92 -12.69
CA PHE A 417 0.74 -14.94 -12.51
C PHE A 417 1.35 -16.28 -12.89
N THR A 418 2.60 -16.30 -13.31
CA THR A 418 3.32 -17.56 -13.55
C THR A 418 3.67 -18.28 -12.25
N LYS A 419 4.05 -19.55 -12.34
CA LYS A 419 4.66 -20.30 -11.23
C LYS A 419 6.01 -19.69 -10.88
N LYS A 420 6.51 -19.96 -9.65
CA LYS A 420 7.71 -19.33 -9.10
C LYS A 420 8.96 -19.41 -9.99
N ASP A 421 9.12 -20.51 -10.70
CA ASP A 421 10.31 -20.77 -11.54
C ASP A 421 9.99 -20.69 -13.04
N ALA A 422 8.89 -20.04 -13.41
CA ALA A 422 8.47 -19.85 -14.79
C ALA A 422 8.41 -18.37 -15.14
N THR A 423 8.82 -18.04 -16.35
CA THR A 423 8.76 -16.69 -16.91
C THR A 423 8.35 -16.77 -18.37
N TYR A 424 7.90 -15.65 -18.91
CA TYR A 424 7.66 -15.49 -20.34
C TYR A 424 8.88 -14.81 -20.97
N SER A 425 9.35 -15.32 -22.09
CA SER A 425 10.51 -14.79 -22.81
C SER A 425 10.12 -13.91 -23.97
N GLY A 426 10.95 -12.92 -24.28
CA GLY A 426 10.81 -12.08 -25.46
C GLY A 426 9.45 -11.38 -25.56
N SER A 427 8.83 -11.43 -26.73
CA SER A 427 7.54 -10.80 -27.01
C SER A 427 6.38 -11.34 -26.16
N ASP A 428 6.44 -12.60 -25.72
CA ASP A 428 5.38 -13.20 -24.91
C ASP A 428 5.26 -12.53 -23.54
N GLY A 429 6.39 -12.06 -22.95
CA GLY A 429 6.37 -11.29 -21.73
C GLY A 429 5.61 -9.96 -21.88
N GLN A 430 5.77 -9.27 -23.00
CA GLN A 430 5.07 -8.02 -23.28
C GLN A 430 3.56 -8.26 -23.49
N VAL A 431 3.23 -9.28 -24.28
CA VAL A 431 1.83 -9.66 -24.50
C VAL A 431 1.16 -10.08 -23.18
N TYR A 432 1.89 -10.77 -22.29
CA TYR A 432 1.36 -11.11 -20.95
C TYR A 432 1.02 -9.84 -20.15
N TYR A 433 1.92 -8.86 -20.03
CA TYR A 433 1.64 -7.61 -19.30
C TYR A 433 0.49 -6.83 -19.91
N PHE A 434 0.43 -6.79 -21.24
CA PHE A 434 -0.72 -6.23 -21.95
C PHE A 434 -2.03 -6.94 -21.58
N CYS A 435 -2.08 -8.27 -21.71
CA CYS A 435 -3.27 -9.06 -21.38
C CYS A 435 -3.69 -8.86 -19.93
N ARG A 436 -2.72 -8.81 -18.99
CA ARG A 436 -2.98 -8.56 -17.58
C ARG A 436 -3.63 -7.19 -17.36
N LEU A 437 -3.03 -6.12 -17.87
CA LEU A 437 -3.53 -4.75 -17.71
C LEU A 437 -4.94 -4.58 -18.29
N ILE A 438 -5.17 -5.06 -19.53
CA ILE A 438 -6.46 -4.92 -20.20
C ILE A 438 -7.54 -5.78 -19.52
N SER A 439 -7.20 -7.01 -19.11
CA SER A 439 -8.16 -7.89 -18.41
C SER A 439 -8.57 -7.33 -17.07
N LEU A 440 -7.62 -6.80 -16.28
CA LEU A 440 -7.91 -6.13 -15.02
C LEU A 440 -8.76 -4.87 -15.22
N ASN A 441 -8.43 -4.07 -16.23
CA ASN A 441 -9.24 -2.90 -16.57
C ASN A 441 -10.67 -3.28 -16.95
N ASN A 442 -10.85 -4.29 -17.79
CA ASN A 442 -12.18 -4.76 -18.23
C ASN A 442 -12.98 -5.36 -17.08
N LEU A 443 -12.31 -6.02 -16.13
CA LEU A 443 -12.95 -6.57 -14.95
C LEU A 443 -13.40 -5.48 -13.98
N LEU A 444 -12.49 -4.57 -13.63
CA LEU A 444 -12.68 -3.57 -12.57
C LEU A 444 -13.35 -2.29 -13.10
N LYS A 445 -13.21 -2.00 -14.39
CA LYS A 445 -13.68 -0.75 -15.04
C LYS A 445 -13.18 0.51 -14.30
N HIS A 446 -11.94 0.44 -13.78
CA HIS A 446 -11.35 1.57 -13.06
C HIS A 446 -11.10 2.78 -13.97
N SER A 447 -11.07 3.98 -13.40
CA SER A 447 -10.85 5.24 -14.13
C SER A 447 -9.39 5.65 -14.25
N TYR A 448 -8.44 4.85 -13.73
CA TYR A 448 -7.01 5.18 -13.73
C TYR A 448 -6.41 5.05 -15.14
N PRO A 449 -5.40 5.86 -15.48
CA PRO A 449 -4.67 5.71 -16.73
C PRO A 449 -3.99 4.34 -16.79
N ILE A 450 -3.68 3.86 -17.98
CA ILE A 450 -2.81 2.69 -18.16
C ILE A 450 -1.40 3.19 -18.50
N ILE A 451 -0.41 2.74 -17.74
CA ILE A 451 0.99 3.12 -17.95
C ILE A 451 1.81 1.86 -18.17
N ASN A 452 2.42 1.74 -19.34
CA ASN A 452 3.30 0.62 -19.68
C ASN A 452 4.64 1.15 -20.20
N ASP A 453 5.63 1.15 -19.33
CA ASP A 453 6.98 1.54 -19.68
C ASP A 453 7.65 0.45 -20.52
N SER A 454 8.30 0.84 -21.61
CA SER A 454 8.96 -0.08 -22.56
C SER A 454 8.04 -1.18 -23.11
N PHE A 455 6.85 -0.79 -23.61
CA PHE A 455 5.84 -1.75 -24.08
C PHE A 455 6.29 -2.57 -25.32
N ARG A 456 7.35 -2.16 -26.00
CA ARG A 456 8.00 -2.87 -27.13
C ARG A 456 9.24 -3.67 -26.72
N GLU A 457 9.59 -3.72 -25.47
CA GLU A 457 10.73 -4.53 -25.02
C GLU A 457 10.52 -6.02 -25.39
N GLY A 458 11.58 -6.74 -25.79
CA GLY A 458 11.46 -8.14 -26.21
C GLY A 458 11.06 -8.35 -27.68
N GLU A 459 11.28 -7.37 -28.56
CA GLU A 459 11.11 -7.48 -30.02
C GLU A 459 9.70 -7.89 -30.47
N ILE A 460 8.69 -7.15 -30.03
CA ILE A 460 7.32 -7.34 -30.51
C ILE A 460 7.27 -7.08 -32.02
N SER A 461 6.64 -7.97 -32.78
CA SER A 461 6.40 -7.75 -34.20
C SER A 461 5.44 -6.56 -34.44
N THR A 462 5.59 -5.87 -35.54
CA THR A 462 4.76 -4.71 -35.92
C THR A 462 3.26 -5.06 -35.87
N GLY A 463 2.85 -6.22 -36.36
CA GLY A 463 1.44 -6.63 -36.33
C GLY A 463 0.88 -6.82 -34.92
N LYS A 464 1.64 -7.42 -33.99
CA LYS A 464 1.22 -7.54 -32.59
C LYS A 464 1.14 -6.15 -31.93
N GLU A 465 2.09 -5.29 -32.17
CA GLU A 465 2.11 -3.93 -31.68
C GLU A 465 0.88 -3.12 -32.11
N GLU A 466 0.53 -3.16 -33.40
CA GLU A 466 -0.64 -2.49 -33.96
C GLU A 466 -1.94 -2.97 -33.32
N LEU A 467 -2.07 -4.29 -33.11
CA LEU A 467 -3.23 -4.87 -32.43
C LEU A 467 -3.29 -4.42 -30.96
N MET A 468 -2.17 -4.40 -30.24
CA MET A 468 -2.14 -3.89 -28.87
C MET A 468 -2.53 -2.41 -28.79
N ILE A 469 -2.01 -1.57 -29.68
CA ILE A 469 -2.37 -0.14 -29.77
C ILE A 469 -3.86 0.03 -30.06
N LYS A 470 -4.43 -0.78 -30.95
CA LYS A 470 -5.87 -0.78 -31.24
C LYS A 470 -6.70 -1.06 -29.99
N HIS A 471 -6.31 -2.04 -29.16
CA HIS A 471 -6.99 -2.33 -27.91
C HIS A 471 -6.86 -1.16 -26.92
N PHE A 472 -5.69 -0.51 -26.82
CA PHE A 472 -5.53 0.66 -25.96
C PHE A 472 -6.43 1.82 -26.37
N LYS A 473 -6.63 2.06 -27.66
CA LYS A 473 -7.54 3.10 -28.17
C LYS A 473 -8.99 2.88 -27.75
N ILE A 474 -9.46 1.63 -27.70
CA ILE A 474 -10.83 1.29 -27.34
C ILE A 474 -11.15 1.58 -25.87
N LEU A 475 -10.14 1.72 -25.00
CA LEU A 475 -10.36 1.89 -23.57
C LEU A 475 -11.02 3.23 -23.18
N ASN A 476 -11.04 4.23 -24.07
CA ASN A 476 -11.55 5.58 -23.81
C ASN A 476 -10.99 6.18 -22.50
N LYS A 477 -9.70 6.02 -22.28
CA LYS A 477 -8.97 6.59 -21.15
C LYS A 477 -7.54 6.92 -21.54
N GLN A 478 -6.88 7.68 -20.71
CA GLN A 478 -5.48 7.98 -20.92
C GLN A 478 -4.61 6.72 -20.83
N VAL A 479 -3.77 6.54 -21.82
CA VAL A 479 -2.76 5.48 -21.90
C VAL A 479 -1.41 6.13 -22.17
N LEU A 480 -0.41 5.75 -21.40
CA LEU A 480 0.97 6.21 -21.52
C LEU A 480 1.87 5.02 -21.83
N LEU A 481 2.49 5.05 -22.99
CA LEU A 481 3.39 4.00 -23.47
C LEU A 481 4.76 4.59 -23.74
N SER A 482 5.85 3.88 -23.43
CA SER A 482 7.17 4.26 -23.91
C SER A 482 7.73 3.25 -24.89
N ALA A 483 8.43 3.73 -25.91
CA ALA A 483 9.01 2.89 -26.94
C ALA A 483 10.37 3.44 -27.40
N THR A 484 11.26 2.54 -27.83
CA THR A 484 12.44 2.90 -28.62
C THR A 484 12.24 2.39 -30.04
N LEU A 485 12.36 3.26 -31.02
CA LEU A 485 12.21 2.93 -32.44
C LEU A 485 13.55 2.51 -33.05
N LYS A 486 13.50 1.61 -34.03
CA LYS A 486 14.63 1.34 -34.89
C LYS A 486 14.80 2.54 -35.85
N ASN A 487 16.02 2.81 -36.31
CA ASN A 487 16.30 3.96 -37.19
C ASN A 487 15.33 4.10 -38.38
N GLN A 488 14.97 3.00 -39.04
CA GLN A 488 14.03 3.05 -40.15
C GLN A 488 12.63 3.45 -39.72
N GLU A 489 12.13 2.89 -38.60
CA GLU A 489 10.80 3.20 -38.06
C GLU A 489 10.72 4.68 -37.62
N TYR A 490 11.81 5.23 -37.10
CA TYR A 490 11.95 6.64 -36.73
C TYR A 490 11.91 7.55 -37.94
N ILE A 491 12.70 7.25 -38.99
CA ILE A 491 12.70 7.98 -40.25
C ILE A 491 11.31 7.97 -40.89
N ASP A 492 10.60 6.85 -40.82
CA ASP A 492 9.26 6.68 -41.40
C ASP A 492 8.16 7.35 -40.55
N ASN A 493 8.50 8.06 -39.46
CA ASN A 493 7.57 8.72 -38.55
C ASN A 493 6.44 7.78 -38.06
N LYS A 494 6.83 6.59 -37.64
CA LYS A 494 5.90 5.46 -37.35
C LYS A 494 4.72 5.85 -36.50
N TYR A 495 4.91 6.53 -35.38
CA TYR A 495 3.82 6.88 -34.45
C TYR A 495 3.11 8.18 -34.81
N GLU A 496 3.80 9.13 -35.42
CA GLU A 496 3.22 10.40 -35.86
C GLU A 496 2.17 10.18 -36.96
N ASN A 497 2.37 9.17 -37.80
CA ASN A 497 1.46 8.80 -38.86
C ASN A 497 0.23 7.98 -38.38
N LEU A 498 0.17 7.59 -37.10
CA LEU A 498 -0.96 6.84 -36.58
C LEU A 498 -2.09 7.80 -36.13
N PRO A 499 -3.32 7.63 -36.64
CA PRO A 499 -4.45 8.47 -36.23
C PRO A 499 -4.78 8.26 -34.76
N ASP A 500 -5.26 9.29 -34.08
CA ASP A 500 -5.73 9.28 -32.69
C ASP A 500 -4.65 8.84 -31.67
N ILE A 501 -3.38 9.09 -31.98
CA ILE A 501 -2.26 8.89 -31.07
C ILE A 501 -1.54 10.21 -30.87
N ASN A 502 -1.26 10.54 -29.63
CA ASN A 502 -0.36 11.62 -29.28
C ASN A 502 1.07 11.07 -29.23
N ALA A 503 1.81 11.29 -30.32
CA ALA A 503 3.21 10.87 -30.42
C ALA A 503 4.13 11.94 -29.84
N ILE A 504 4.91 11.61 -28.83
CA ILE A 504 5.79 12.56 -28.13
C ILE A 504 7.25 12.11 -28.34
N ASP A 505 7.96 12.84 -29.16
CA ASP A 505 9.36 12.54 -29.48
C ASP A 505 10.31 13.05 -28.39
N TYR A 506 11.12 12.14 -27.87
CA TYR A 506 12.19 12.38 -26.88
C TYR A 506 13.59 12.32 -27.51
N SER A 507 13.73 12.06 -28.81
CA SER A 507 15.03 12.06 -29.50
C SER A 507 15.72 13.42 -29.44
N ILE A 508 14.92 14.47 -29.29
CA ILE A 508 15.41 15.86 -29.12
C ILE A 508 16.13 16.11 -27.80
N ASN A 509 15.95 15.23 -26.81
CA ASN A 509 16.62 15.35 -25.52
C ASN A 509 18.12 14.99 -25.68
N ASN A 510 18.94 15.63 -24.85
CA ASN A 510 20.37 15.32 -24.81
C ASN A 510 20.59 13.86 -24.38
N ASP A 511 21.66 13.25 -24.89
CA ASP A 511 22.02 11.88 -24.55
C ASP A 511 22.31 11.76 -23.04
N SER A 512 21.68 10.76 -22.42
CA SER A 512 21.82 10.47 -21.01
C SER A 512 21.47 11.62 -20.04
N LYS A 513 20.86 12.72 -20.52
CA LYS A 513 20.51 13.88 -19.73
C LYS A 513 19.21 14.53 -20.21
N ILE A 514 18.08 14.14 -19.64
CA ILE A 514 16.78 14.75 -19.91
C ILE A 514 16.60 16.11 -19.20
N LEU A 515 17.28 16.32 -18.07
CA LEU A 515 17.23 17.56 -17.30
C LEU A 515 17.98 18.67 -18.02
N ASP A 516 17.38 19.85 -18.10
CA ASP A 516 17.91 21.01 -18.81
C ASP A 516 17.64 22.29 -18.01
N SER A 517 18.55 23.24 -18.09
CA SER A 517 18.42 24.56 -17.44
C SER A 517 17.27 25.39 -18.01
N LYS A 518 16.85 25.16 -19.26
CA LYS A 518 15.73 25.90 -19.89
C LYS A 518 14.39 25.76 -19.15
N TYR A 519 14.20 24.70 -18.35
CA TYR A 519 12.96 24.46 -17.60
C TYR A 519 12.98 25.03 -16.17
N ILE A 520 14.12 25.59 -15.70
CA ILE A 520 14.29 26.01 -14.30
C ILE A 520 13.26 27.03 -13.88
N ASP A 521 13.06 28.11 -14.64
CA ASP A 521 12.16 29.20 -14.27
C ASP A 521 10.71 28.73 -14.13
N GLU A 522 10.26 27.90 -15.06
CA GLU A 522 8.93 27.31 -15.01
C GLU A 522 8.82 26.33 -13.83
N PHE A 523 9.85 25.50 -13.61
CA PHE A 523 9.88 24.55 -12.51
C PHE A 523 9.84 25.25 -11.14
N ILE A 524 10.62 26.32 -10.97
CA ILE A 524 10.58 27.17 -9.77
C ILE A 524 9.17 27.74 -9.55
N THR A 525 8.50 28.14 -10.63
CA THR A 525 7.11 28.63 -10.57
C THR A 525 6.15 27.55 -10.06
N LEU A 526 6.34 26.28 -10.46
CA LEU A 526 5.57 25.16 -9.92
C LEU A 526 5.84 24.95 -8.43
N LEU A 527 7.11 25.00 -7.99
CA LEU A 527 7.49 24.86 -6.58
C LEU A 527 6.91 25.98 -5.71
N LYS A 528 6.92 27.22 -6.19
CA LYS A 528 6.34 28.38 -5.48
C LYS A 528 4.85 28.24 -5.19
N LYS A 529 4.11 27.46 -5.97
CA LYS A 529 2.69 27.18 -5.68
C LYS A 529 2.48 26.45 -4.35
N PHE A 530 3.50 25.78 -3.82
CA PHE A 530 3.49 25.08 -2.52
C PHE A 530 4.06 25.94 -1.39
N ASN A 531 4.35 27.21 -1.65
CA ASN A 531 4.91 28.14 -0.67
C ASN A 531 6.19 27.61 0.01
N ILE A 532 7.02 26.95 -0.79
CA ILE A 532 8.31 26.42 -0.35
C ILE A 532 9.34 27.53 -0.41
N GLU A 533 10.16 27.64 0.61
CA GLU A 533 11.37 28.45 0.60
C GLU A 533 12.46 27.70 -0.19
N LEU A 534 12.92 28.30 -1.29
CA LEU A 534 13.85 27.70 -2.28
C LEU A 534 15.30 28.10 -2.01
#